data_a338d5785a9e6ee0d1bf337a01183c86
#
_entry.id   a338d5785a9e6ee0d1bf337a01183c86
#
_cell.length_a   1.000
_cell.length_b   1.000
_cell.length_c   1.000
_cell.angle_alpha   90.00
_cell.angle_beta   90.00
_cell.angle_gamma   90.00
#
_symmetry.space_group_name_H-M   'P 1'
#
loop_
_entity.id
_entity.type
_entity.pdbx_description
1 polymer ?
#
loop_
_entity_poly.entity_id
_entity_poly.type
_entity_poly.pdbx_seq_one_letter_code
_entity_poly.pdbx_strand_id
1 'polypeptide(L)'
;MNFFKNYHNSKSGFSIMEVLVSIFILSLIVLAVYSFQKDVFSMNRIISGSLTAQEEARRALKSMSAEVRTTSPSSLGAYAIAQTAPSSFTFYSNTDDDSFKERVRYFLDGTTLKRGIIKPSGAPLTYNPANETISELVHDVASAATSTFSYYDENYDGATQPLAEPIDIATVRLVKITIVIDKNSQAPPGPMTLTTQISMRNLKDNL
;
A
#
# COMPACT_ATOMS: atom_id res chain seq x y z
N MET A 1 -49.16 69.31 -37.22
CA MET A 1 -48.75 68.33 -38.19
C MET A 1 -47.99 67.28 -37.45
N ASN A 2 -48.67 66.19 -36.95
CA ASN A 2 -48.12 65.17 -36.14
C ASN A 2 -47.77 63.91 -37.01
N PHE A 3 -46.51 63.65 -37.18
CA PHE A 3 -46.05 62.42 -37.81
C PHE A 3 -45.92 61.33 -36.74
N PHE A 4 -46.90 60.48 -36.55
CA PHE A 4 -46.79 59.27 -35.80
C PHE A 4 -46.05 58.22 -36.67
N LYS A 5 -44.79 57.91 -36.35
CA LYS A 5 -44.03 56.90 -36.96
C LYS A 5 -44.42 55.56 -36.34
N ASN A 6 -45.26 54.77 -37.01
CA ASN A 6 -45.59 53.39 -36.61
C ASN A 6 -44.36 52.50 -36.69
N TYR A 7 -43.79 52.11 -35.52
CA TYR A 7 -42.83 51.04 -35.44
C TYR A 7 -43.57 49.72 -35.62
N HIS A 8 -43.42 49.09 -36.79
CA HIS A 8 -43.87 47.75 -37.03
C HIS A 8 -42.88 46.83 -36.29
N ASN A 9 -43.31 46.26 -35.19
CA ASN A 9 -42.59 45.23 -34.45
C ASN A 9 -42.80 43.92 -35.22
N SER A 10 -41.95 43.62 -36.20
CA SER A 10 -41.97 42.34 -36.91
C SER A 10 -41.54 41.22 -35.93
N LYS A 11 -42.50 40.46 -35.40
CA LYS A 11 -42.27 39.23 -34.68
C LYS A 11 -41.88 38.17 -35.71
N SER A 12 -40.58 38.01 -35.96
CA SER A 12 -40.06 36.88 -36.74
C SER A 12 -40.12 35.60 -35.89
N GLY A 13 -40.96 34.67 -36.29
CA GLY A 13 -40.98 33.30 -35.65
C GLY A 13 -39.78 32.48 -36.15
N PHE A 14 -39.33 31.53 -35.30
CA PHE A 14 -38.28 30.62 -35.67
C PHE A 14 -38.72 29.71 -36.83
N SER A 15 -37.82 29.47 -37.78
CA SER A 15 -38.00 28.49 -38.85
C SER A 15 -37.86 27.07 -38.29
N ILE A 16 -38.59 26.09 -38.81
CA ILE A 16 -38.48 24.68 -38.48
C ILE A 16 -37.01 24.18 -38.66
N MET A 17 -36.35 24.67 -39.70
CA MET A 17 -34.93 24.32 -39.96
C MET A 17 -34.00 24.85 -38.85
N GLU A 18 -34.24 26.02 -38.32
CA GLU A 18 -33.46 26.63 -37.25
C GLU A 18 -33.61 25.84 -35.95
N VAL A 19 -34.83 25.40 -35.66
CA VAL A 19 -35.09 24.52 -34.50
C VAL A 19 -34.39 23.17 -34.65
N LEU A 20 -34.44 22.55 -35.82
CA LEU A 20 -33.74 21.26 -36.07
C LEU A 20 -32.21 21.38 -35.95
N VAL A 21 -31.64 22.46 -36.52
CA VAL A 21 -30.20 22.73 -36.40
C VAL A 21 -29.81 22.96 -34.94
N SER A 22 -30.64 23.74 -34.19
CA SER A 22 -30.38 23.99 -32.77
C SER A 22 -30.42 22.73 -31.93
N ILE A 23 -31.41 21.85 -32.15
CA ILE A 23 -31.47 20.53 -31.45
C ILE A 23 -30.28 19.67 -31.80
N PHE A 24 -29.86 19.64 -33.06
CA PHE A 24 -28.67 18.88 -33.49
C PHE A 24 -27.40 19.38 -32.79
N ILE A 25 -27.15 20.69 -32.77
CA ILE A 25 -26.02 21.30 -32.07
C ILE A 25 -26.09 21.00 -30.56
N LEU A 26 -27.27 21.16 -29.96
CA LEU A 26 -27.46 20.84 -28.53
C LEU A 26 -27.16 19.39 -28.21
N SER A 27 -27.60 18.44 -29.06
CA SER A 27 -27.31 17.04 -28.87
C SER A 27 -25.81 16.71 -28.93
N LEU A 28 -25.05 17.36 -29.81
CA LEU A 28 -23.60 17.23 -29.87
C LEU A 28 -22.92 17.76 -28.59
N ILE A 29 -23.38 18.89 -28.08
CA ILE A 29 -22.87 19.48 -26.83
C ILE A 29 -23.14 18.52 -25.65
N VAL A 30 -24.35 17.95 -25.56
CA VAL A 30 -24.72 17.01 -24.50
C VAL A 30 -23.83 15.76 -24.56
N LEU A 31 -23.58 15.20 -25.76
CA LEU A 31 -22.69 14.06 -25.93
C LEU A 31 -21.26 14.38 -25.52
N ALA A 32 -20.74 15.56 -25.88
CA ALA A 32 -19.41 16.00 -25.50
C ALA A 32 -19.26 16.14 -23.96
N VAL A 33 -20.25 16.76 -23.30
CA VAL A 33 -20.30 16.93 -21.85
C VAL A 33 -20.40 15.58 -21.14
N TYR A 34 -21.21 14.66 -21.66
CA TYR A 34 -21.32 13.30 -21.09
C TYR A 34 -20.00 12.54 -21.16
N SER A 35 -19.33 12.58 -22.31
CA SER A 35 -18.01 11.94 -22.46
C SER A 35 -16.99 12.53 -21.48
N PHE A 36 -16.91 13.85 -21.40
CA PHE A 36 -16.03 14.54 -20.46
C PHE A 36 -16.31 14.19 -18.99
N GLN A 37 -17.57 14.14 -18.58
CA GLN A 37 -17.95 13.74 -17.21
C GLN A 37 -17.50 12.32 -16.90
N LYS A 38 -17.72 11.37 -17.81
CA LYS A 38 -17.28 9.98 -17.65
C LYS A 38 -15.78 9.89 -17.41
N ASP A 39 -14.98 10.64 -18.18
CA ASP A 39 -13.53 10.64 -18.06
C ASP A 39 -13.07 11.26 -16.74
N VAL A 40 -13.67 12.35 -16.30
CA VAL A 40 -13.38 13.00 -15.00
C VAL A 40 -13.71 12.07 -13.83
N PHE A 41 -14.86 11.39 -13.85
CA PHE A 41 -15.22 10.45 -12.79
C PHE A 41 -14.30 9.22 -12.76
N SER A 42 -13.90 8.72 -13.92
CA SER A 42 -12.94 7.63 -14.06
C SER A 42 -11.58 8.02 -13.46
N MET A 43 -11.05 9.18 -13.86
CA MET A 43 -9.79 9.72 -13.36
C MET A 43 -9.81 9.94 -11.84
N ASN A 44 -10.89 10.52 -11.31
CA ASN A 44 -11.02 10.74 -9.87
C ASN A 44 -10.99 9.43 -9.08
N ARG A 45 -11.67 8.37 -9.57
CA ARG A 45 -11.66 7.05 -8.94
C ARG A 45 -10.25 6.43 -8.93
N ILE A 46 -9.52 6.56 -10.02
CA ILE A 46 -8.15 6.06 -10.16
C ILE A 46 -7.22 6.77 -9.17
N ILE A 47 -7.24 8.10 -9.14
CA ILE A 47 -6.38 8.91 -8.26
C ILE A 47 -6.70 8.63 -6.78
N SER A 48 -7.97 8.66 -6.40
CA SER A 48 -8.38 8.41 -5.02
C SER A 48 -8.00 7.02 -4.54
N GLY A 49 -8.19 5.99 -5.38
CA GLY A 49 -7.79 4.62 -5.05
C GLY A 49 -6.28 4.47 -4.87
N SER A 50 -5.48 5.13 -5.70
CA SER A 50 -4.01 5.12 -5.59
C SER A 50 -3.52 5.81 -4.33
N LEU A 51 -4.09 6.96 -3.97
CA LEU A 51 -3.73 7.69 -2.74
C LEU A 51 -4.04 6.87 -1.49
N THR A 52 -5.19 6.22 -1.42
CA THR A 52 -5.57 5.37 -0.28
C THR A 52 -4.58 4.21 -0.12
N ALA A 53 -4.26 3.49 -1.19
CA ALA A 53 -3.30 2.40 -1.15
C ALA A 53 -1.89 2.86 -0.73
N GLN A 54 -1.46 4.04 -1.19
CA GLN A 54 -0.20 4.64 -0.77
C GLN A 54 -0.16 4.95 0.73
N GLU A 55 -1.26 5.48 1.28
CA GLU A 55 -1.34 5.76 2.70
C GLU A 55 -1.37 4.50 3.57
N GLU A 56 -2.07 3.45 3.13
CA GLU A 56 -2.05 2.14 3.79
C GLU A 56 -0.61 1.59 3.86
N ALA A 57 0.10 1.57 2.75
CA ALA A 57 1.48 1.11 2.70
C ALA A 57 2.43 1.95 3.56
N ARG A 58 2.28 3.28 3.55
CA ARG A 58 3.09 4.16 4.41
C ARG A 58 2.85 3.91 5.90
N ARG A 59 1.59 3.72 6.30
CA ARG A 59 1.22 3.37 7.68
C ARG A 59 1.78 2.01 8.06
N ALA A 60 1.63 1.02 7.20
CA ALA A 60 2.19 -0.32 7.41
C ALA A 60 3.71 -0.27 7.57
N LEU A 61 4.44 0.37 6.64
CA LEU A 61 5.90 0.49 6.73
C LEU A 61 6.36 1.21 7.99
N LYS A 62 5.62 2.23 8.46
CA LYS A 62 5.92 2.93 9.71
C LYS A 62 5.76 2.00 10.93
N SER A 63 4.66 1.25 11.02
CA SER A 63 4.41 0.27 12.07
C SER A 63 5.47 -0.84 12.06
N MET A 64 5.69 -1.46 10.88
CA MET A 64 6.71 -2.50 10.69
C MET A 64 8.10 -2.00 11.11
N SER A 65 8.46 -0.78 10.71
CA SER A 65 9.75 -0.18 11.07
C SER A 65 9.91 0.00 12.57
N ALA A 66 8.87 0.41 13.28
CA ALA A 66 8.90 0.54 14.73
C ALA A 66 9.09 -0.82 15.42
N GLU A 67 8.33 -1.83 15.01
CA GLU A 67 8.39 -3.17 15.60
C GLU A 67 9.70 -3.90 15.30
N VAL A 68 10.19 -3.84 14.06
CA VAL A 68 11.46 -4.47 13.67
C VAL A 68 12.64 -3.83 14.38
N ARG A 69 12.63 -2.52 14.66
CA ARG A 69 13.70 -1.86 15.44
C ARG A 69 13.80 -2.34 16.88
N THR A 70 12.69 -2.78 17.46
CA THR A 70 12.61 -3.29 18.84
C THR A 70 12.75 -4.80 18.93
N THR A 71 13.10 -5.46 17.81
CA THR A 71 13.40 -6.90 17.77
C THR A 71 14.37 -7.27 18.90
N SER A 72 14.03 -8.30 19.68
CA SER A 72 14.79 -8.77 20.84
C SER A 72 14.60 -10.27 21.03
N PRO A 73 15.44 -10.96 21.79
CA PRO A 73 15.24 -12.37 22.10
C PRO A 73 13.85 -12.65 22.66
N SER A 74 13.30 -13.83 22.34
CA SER A 74 11.97 -14.23 22.78
C SER A 74 11.91 -14.37 24.31
N SER A 75 10.71 -14.36 24.89
CA SER A 75 10.50 -14.65 26.31
C SER A 75 10.92 -16.05 26.74
N LEU A 76 11.21 -16.94 25.79
CA LEU A 76 11.72 -18.31 25.99
C LEU A 76 13.24 -18.42 25.75
N GLY A 77 13.94 -17.31 25.49
CA GLY A 77 15.37 -17.28 25.22
C GLY A 77 15.77 -17.65 23.79
N ALA A 78 14.82 -17.81 22.85
CA ALA A 78 15.15 -18.01 21.44
C ALA A 78 15.73 -16.73 20.82
N TYR A 79 16.52 -16.90 19.75
CA TYR A 79 17.10 -15.79 19.01
C TYR A 79 16.04 -14.81 18.51
N ALA A 80 16.41 -13.54 18.37
CA ALA A 80 15.49 -12.45 18.10
C ALA A 80 14.75 -12.57 16.74
N ILE A 81 15.40 -13.17 15.74
CA ILE A 81 14.81 -13.52 14.46
C ILE A 81 14.45 -15.02 14.48
N ALA A 82 13.20 -15.35 14.18
CA ALA A 82 12.74 -16.74 14.14
C ALA A 82 12.80 -17.32 12.73
N GLN A 83 12.51 -16.53 11.69
CA GLN A 83 12.50 -16.99 10.29
C GLN A 83 12.65 -15.82 9.33
N THR A 84 13.38 -16.08 8.23
CA THR A 84 13.57 -15.18 7.11
C THR A 84 13.15 -15.85 5.82
N ALA A 85 12.41 -15.14 4.96
CA ALA A 85 12.08 -15.55 3.59
C ALA A 85 11.75 -14.31 2.75
N PRO A 86 11.81 -14.38 1.42
CA PRO A 86 11.48 -13.23 0.55
C PRO A 86 10.07 -12.70 0.72
N SER A 87 9.10 -13.56 1.06
CA SER A 87 7.69 -13.22 1.25
C SER A 87 7.24 -13.19 2.71
N SER A 88 8.11 -13.52 3.67
CA SER A 88 7.77 -13.52 5.09
C SER A 88 8.97 -13.23 5.98
N PHE A 89 8.69 -12.56 7.12
CA PHE A 89 9.66 -12.24 8.15
C PHE A 89 9.06 -12.47 9.52
N THR A 90 9.69 -13.32 10.34
CA THR A 90 9.22 -13.67 11.70
C THR A 90 10.31 -13.34 12.72
N PHE A 91 9.94 -12.58 13.74
CA PHE A 91 10.84 -12.12 14.80
C PHE A 91 10.08 -11.97 16.12
N TYR A 92 10.79 -11.64 17.20
CA TYR A 92 10.21 -11.39 18.51
C TYR A 92 10.35 -9.92 18.88
N SER A 93 9.26 -9.32 19.37
CA SER A 93 9.21 -7.93 19.81
C SER A 93 8.11 -7.76 20.84
N ASN A 94 8.26 -6.78 21.76
CA ASN A 94 7.19 -6.39 22.64
C ASN A 94 6.26 -5.41 21.89
N THR A 95 5.04 -5.83 21.60
CA THR A 95 4.09 -5.06 20.79
C THR A 95 2.99 -4.39 21.61
N ASP A 96 2.83 -4.76 22.88
CA ASP A 96 1.78 -4.25 23.79
C ASP A 96 2.30 -3.74 25.13
N ASP A 97 3.63 -3.53 25.25
CA ASP A 97 4.33 -2.99 26.43
C ASP A 97 4.14 -3.82 27.71
N ASP A 98 3.75 -5.10 27.59
CA ASP A 98 3.74 -6.00 28.74
C ASP A 98 5.13 -6.63 29.02
N SER A 99 5.20 -7.61 29.93
CA SER A 99 6.45 -8.28 30.28
C SER A 99 6.90 -9.33 29.26
N PHE A 100 6.07 -9.70 28.31
CA PHE A 100 6.34 -10.74 27.33
C PHE A 100 6.76 -10.17 25.98
N LYS A 101 7.42 -11.01 25.18
CA LYS A 101 7.76 -10.73 23.79
C LYS A 101 6.86 -11.58 22.90
N GLU A 102 6.09 -10.95 22.03
CA GLU A 102 5.27 -11.62 21.04
C GLU A 102 6.14 -12.15 19.91
N ARG A 103 5.70 -13.25 19.30
CA ARG A 103 6.17 -13.66 17.99
C ARG A 103 5.38 -12.93 16.93
N VAL A 104 6.03 -12.03 16.22
CA VAL A 104 5.45 -11.22 15.14
C VAL A 104 5.87 -11.83 13.81
N ARG A 105 4.90 -12.01 12.92
CA ARG A 105 5.12 -12.49 11.56
C ARG A 105 4.49 -11.53 10.56
N TYR A 106 5.30 -10.98 9.68
CA TYR A 106 4.84 -10.29 8.48
C TYR A 106 4.93 -11.24 7.30
N PHE A 107 3.88 -11.35 6.50
CA PHE A 107 3.86 -12.25 5.37
C PHE A 107 2.91 -11.77 4.28
N LEU A 108 3.27 -12.09 3.04
CA LEU A 108 2.44 -11.86 1.87
C LEU A 108 1.56 -13.10 1.63
N ASP A 109 0.24 -12.89 1.60
CA ASP A 109 -0.76 -13.91 1.29
C ASP A 109 -1.55 -13.45 0.06
N GLY A 110 -1.26 -14.07 -1.09
CA GLY A 110 -1.74 -13.58 -2.39
C GLY A 110 -1.23 -12.16 -2.68
N THR A 111 -2.12 -11.21 -2.72
CA THR A 111 -1.84 -9.78 -2.93
C THR A 111 -2.01 -8.94 -1.66
N THR A 112 -2.14 -9.58 -0.50
CA THR A 112 -2.35 -8.88 0.77
C THR A 112 -1.17 -9.10 1.70
N LEU A 113 -0.53 -8.02 2.15
CA LEU A 113 0.46 -8.06 3.21
C LEU A 113 -0.25 -8.13 4.56
N LYS A 114 0.03 -9.18 5.32
CA LYS A 114 -0.59 -9.48 6.60
C LYS A 114 0.42 -9.46 7.75
N ARG A 115 -0.10 -9.23 8.95
CA ARG A 115 0.64 -9.32 10.21
C ARG A 115 -0.02 -10.36 11.11
N GLY A 116 0.76 -11.35 11.54
CA GLY A 116 0.37 -12.33 12.56
C GLY A 116 1.09 -12.05 13.87
N ILE A 117 0.38 -12.16 14.99
CA ILE A 117 0.94 -12.02 16.32
C ILE A 117 0.56 -13.23 17.16
N ILE A 118 1.55 -13.82 17.83
CA ILE A 118 1.32 -14.87 18.81
C ILE A 118 1.89 -14.40 20.15
N LYS A 119 1.02 -14.23 21.13
CA LYS A 119 1.41 -13.99 22.52
C LYS A 119 1.77 -15.31 23.19
N PRO A 120 2.92 -15.40 23.90
CA PRO A 120 3.27 -16.59 24.61
C PRO A 120 2.30 -16.87 25.76
N SER A 121 1.92 -18.13 25.94
CA SER A 121 0.94 -18.53 26.95
C SER A 121 1.22 -19.95 27.46
N GLY A 122 0.57 -20.30 28.58
CA GLY A 122 0.67 -21.64 29.19
C GLY A 122 1.75 -21.78 30.26
N ALA A 123 1.78 -22.96 30.89
CA ALA A 123 2.80 -23.38 31.85
C ALA A 123 3.22 -24.82 31.51
N PRO A 124 4.36 -25.05 30.86
CA PRO A 124 5.37 -24.06 30.48
C PRO A 124 4.92 -23.09 29.38
N LEU A 125 5.56 -21.91 29.33
CA LEU A 125 5.28 -20.86 28.35
C LEU A 125 5.59 -21.34 26.93
N THR A 126 4.69 -21.11 25.99
CA THR A 126 4.83 -21.53 24.57
C THR A 126 4.21 -20.51 23.62
N TYR A 127 4.72 -20.47 22.36
CA TYR A 127 4.09 -19.74 21.26
C TYR A 127 3.21 -20.67 20.44
N ASN A 128 1.93 -20.83 20.81
CA ASN A 128 1.02 -21.73 20.13
C ASN A 128 0.53 -21.09 18.80
N PRO A 129 0.80 -21.69 17.63
CA PRO A 129 0.36 -21.16 16.34
C PRO A 129 -1.17 -21.03 16.21
N ALA A 130 -1.94 -21.87 16.95
CA ALA A 130 -3.41 -21.79 16.93
C ALA A 130 -3.94 -20.47 17.54
N ASN A 131 -3.12 -19.78 18.31
CA ASN A 131 -3.48 -18.50 18.94
C ASN A 131 -2.98 -17.30 18.11
N GLU A 132 -2.58 -17.49 16.84
CA GLU A 132 -2.14 -16.41 16.00
C GLU A 132 -3.30 -15.49 15.65
N THR A 133 -3.16 -14.20 16.00
CA THR A 133 -4.09 -13.14 15.58
C THR A 133 -3.55 -12.51 14.31
N ILE A 134 -4.32 -12.62 13.21
CA ILE A 134 -3.91 -12.11 11.90
C ILE A 134 -4.68 -10.83 11.61
N SER A 135 -3.96 -9.81 11.11
CA SER A 135 -4.51 -8.54 10.61
C SER A 135 -3.98 -8.23 9.21
N GLU A 136 -4.80 -7.64 8.37
CA GLU A 136 -4.43 -7.18 7.04
C GLU A 136 -3.87 -5.76 7.13
N LEU A 137 -2.78 -5.49 6.40
CA LEU A 137 -2.07 -4.23 6.46
C LEU A 137 -2.12 -3.46 5.15
N VAL A 138 -1.88 -4.13 4.03
CA VAL A 138 -1.81 -3.52 2.70
C VAL A 138 -2.41 -4.46 1.69
N HIS A 139 -3.28 -3.93 0.86
CA HIS A 139 -3.91 -4.63 -0.26
C HIS A 139 -3.24 -4.28 -1.58
N ASP A 140 -3.57 -5.06 -2.60
CA ASP A 140 -3.09 -4.86 -3.98
C ASP A 140 -1.55 -4.84 -4.10
N VAL A 141 -0.85 -5.63 -3.26
CA VAL A 141 0.59 -5.81 -3.35
C VAL A 141 0.92 -6.72 -4.53
N ALA A 142 1.73 -6.24 -5.45
CA ALA A 142 2.20 -7.03 -6.58
C ALA A 142 3.17 -8.11 -6.08
N SER A 143 2.75 -9.38 -6.15
CA SER A 143 3.50 -10.51 -5.57
C SER A 143 4.58 -11.08 -6.49
N ALA A 144 4.57 -10.74 -7.77
CA ALA A 144 5.23 -11.57 -8.79
C ALA A 144 6.67 -11.18 -9.14
N ALA A 145 7.17 -10.00 -8.77
CA ALA A 145 8.44 -9.50 -9.34
C ALA A 145 9.50 -9.09 -8.33
N THR A 146 9.17 -8.92 -7.05
CA THR A 146 10.12 -8.36 -6.08
C THR A 146 9.93 -8.99 -4.71
N SER A 147 11.03 -9.41 -4.09
CA SER A 147 11.00 -9.85 -2.70
C SER A 147 10.50 -8.73 -1.80
N THR A 148 9.44 -9.00 -1.03
CA THR A 148 8.93 -8.04 -0.04
C THR A 148 9.96 -7.78 1.05
N PHE A 149 10.71 -8.81 1.43
CA PHE A 149 11.77 -8.74 2.44
C PHE A 149 13.12 -9.11 1.82
N SER A 150 14.11 -8.27 2.04
CA SER A 150 15.49 -8.49 1.69
C SER A 150 16.37 -8.29 2.92
N TYR A 151 17.35 -9.14 3.12
CA TYR A 151 18.15 -9.20 4.33
C TYR A 151 19.62 -8.91 4.03
N TYR A 152 20.27 -8.20 4.94
CA TYR A 152 21.66 -7.76 4.79
C TYR A 152 22.42 -7.95 6.10
N ASP A 153 23.71 -8.19 5.99
CA ASP A 153 24.64 -8.30 7.09
C ASP A 153 25.20 -6.93 7.52
N GLU A 154 26.25 -6.93 8.32
CA GLU A 154 26.93 -5.72 8.82
C GLU A 154 27.69 -4.97 7.73
N ASN A 155 28.06 -5.63 6.62
CA ASN A 155 28.86 -5.07 5.52
C ASN A 155 28.00 -4.33 4.49
N TYR A 156 26.71 -4.15 4.74
CA TYR A 156 25.82 -3.48 3.80
C TYR A 156 26.21 -1.99 3.62
N ASP A 157 26.60 -1.65 2.40
CA ASP A 157 27.06 -0.31 1.98
C ASP A 157 26.01 0.50 1.18
N GLY A 158 24.80 -0.03 1.03
CA GLY A 158 23.72 0.56 0.22
C GLY A 158 23.63 0.00 -1.20
N ALA A 159 24.64 -0.68 -1.70
CA ALA A 159 24.72 -1.26 -3.05
C ALA A 159 24.89 -2.79 -3.05
N THR A 160 25.35 -3.36 -1.94
CA THR A 160 25.54 -4.80 -1.77
C THR A 160 24.26 -5.59 -2.04
N GLN A 161 24.39 -6.76 -2.68
CA GLN A 161 23.25 -7.65 -2.94
C GLN A 161 22.70 -8.22 -1.64
N PRO A 162 21.40 -8.53 -1.57
CA PRO A 162 20.81 -9.22 -0.42
C PRO A 162 21.49 -10.57 -0.15
N LEU A 163 21.45 -11.00 1.10
CA LEU A 163 21.88 -12.35 1.49
C LEU A 163 21.11 -13.41 0.70
N ALA A 164 21.82 -14.40 0.18
CA ALA A 164 21.25 -15.51 -0.57
C ALA A 164 20.59 -16.54 0.35
N GLU A 165 19.55 -17.20 -0.13
CA GLU A 165 18.92 -18.32 0.60
C GLU A 165 19.76 -19.60 0.54
N PRO A 166 19.80 -20.40 1.63
CA PRO A 166 19.19 -20.18 2.93
C PRO A 166 19.93 -19.12 3.78
N ILE A 167 19.20 -18.17 4.32
CA ILE A 167 19.77 -17.05 5.07
C ILE A 167 20.11 -17.50 6.50
N ASP A 168 21.35 -17.28 6.91
CA ASP A 168 21.73 -17.42 8.31
C ASP A 168 21.16 -16.23 9.12
N ILE A 169 20.16 -16.50 9.94
CA ILE A 169 19.50 -15.49 10.77
C ILE A 169 20.45 -14.77 11.72
N ALA A 170 21.57 -15.41 12.11
CA ALA A 170 22.55 -14.81 13.01
C ALA A 170 23.36 -13.69 12.35
N THR A 171 23.48 -13.70 11.04
CA THR A 171 24.23 -12.67 10.28
C THR A 171 23.37 -11.46 9.91
N VAL A 172 22.04 -11.56 10.00
CA VAL A 172 21.14 -10.48 9.61
C VAL A 172 21.27 -9.29 10.57
N ARG A 173 21.56 -8.10 10.02
CA ARG A 173 21.63 -6.82 10.76
C ARG A 173 20.68 -5.77 10.25
N LEU A 174 20.27 -5.88 8.98
CA LEU A 174 19.37 -4.95 8.34
C LEU A 174 18.32 -5.71 7.52
N VAL A 175 17.09 -5.26 7.61
CA VAL A 175 15.98 -5.71 6.79
C VAL A 175 15.50 -4.57 5.91
N LYS A 176 15.45 -4.79 4.61
CA LYS A 176 14.84 -3.90 3.63
C LYS A 176 13.46 -4.45 3.28
N ILE A 177 12.44 -3.62 3.47
CA ILE A 177 11.06 -3.96 3.14
C ILE A 177 10.69 -3.17 1.90
N THR A 178 10.23 -3.86 0.85
CA THR A 178 9.79 -3.27 -0.41
C THR A 178 8.36 -3.69 -0.67
N ILE A 179 7.45 -2.72 -0.76
CA ILE A 179 6.05 -2.94 -1.10
C ILE A 179 5.81 -2.32 -2.47
N VAL A 180 5.43 -3.14 -3.42
CA VAL A 180 5.00 -2.69 -4.75
C VAL A 180 3.49 -2.81 -4.80
N ILE A 181 2.79 -1.70 -4.98
CA ILE A 181 1.34 -1.66 -5.08
C ILE A 181 0.96 -1.54 -6.53
N ASP A 182 0.13 -2.45 -7.00
CA ASP A 182 -0.43 -2.41 -8.36
C ASP A 182 -1.88 -2.89 -8.32
N LYS A 183 -2.79 -1.96 -8.27
CA LYS A 183 -4.22 -2.26 -8.22
C LYS A 183 -4.75 -2.85 -9.53
N ASN A 184 -4.15 -2.47 -10.65
CA ASN A 184 -4.53 -2.97 -11.97
C ASN A 184 -3.36 -2.83 -12.96
N SER A 185 -2.63 -3.92 -13.16
CA SER A 185 -1.46 -3.96 -14.04
C SER A 185 -1.73 -3.60 -15.51
N GLN A 186 -3.01 -3.53 -15.90
CA GLN A 186 -3.42 -3.22 -17.28
C GLN A 186 -3.98 -1.79 -17.43
N ALA A 187 -4.05 -1.02 -16.35
CA ALA A 187 -4.61 0.33 -16.36
C ALA A 187 -3.78 1.30 -15.51
N PRO A 188 -3.75 2.61 -15.89
CA PRO A 188 -3.14 3.63 -15.05
C PRO A 188 -3.82 3.75 -13.66
N PRO A 189 -3.07 4.19 -12.64
CA PRO A 189 -1.64 4.45 -12.62
C PRO A 189 -0.84 3.16 -12.57
N GLY A 190 0.39 3.17 -13.11
CA GLY A 190 1.30 2.03 -13.02
C GLY A 190 1.70 1.69 -11.57
N PRO A 191 2.49 0.62 -11.37
CA PRO A 191 2.87 0.14 -10.06
C PRO A 191 3.67 1.20 -9.29
N MET A 192 3.37 1.32 -7.99
CA MET A 192 4.05 2.23 -7.08
C MET A 192 4.91 1.44 -6.09
N THR A 193 6.18 1.78 -5.99
CA THR A 193 7.12 1.12 -5.07
C THR A 193 7.40 1.99 -3.85
N LEU A 194 7.20 1.44 -2.66
CA LEU A 194 7.61 2.02 -1.39
C LEU A 194 8.64 1.11 -0.73
N THR A 195 9.72 1.71 -0.24
CA THR A 195 10.81 0.96 0.38
C THR A 195 11.21 1.61 1.70
N THR A 196 11.53 0.77 2.69
CA THR A 196 12.17 1.20 3.93
C THR A 196 13.30 0.25 4.30
N GLN A 197 14.33 0.77 4.97
CA GLN A 197 15.46 -0.01 5.49
C GLN A 197 15.49 0.14 7.01
N ILE A 198 15.63 -0.97 7.70
CA ILE A 198 15.53 -1.03 9.15
C ILE A 198 16.72 -1.79 9.71
N SER A 199 17.55 -1.09 10.48
CA SER A 199 18.62 -1.72 11.25
C SER A 199 18.08 -2.13 12.62
N MET A 200 18.36 -3.36 13.02
CA MET A 200 17.97 -3.93 14.31
C MET A 200 18.99 -3.55 15.38
N ARG A 201 18.60 -2.63 16.28
CA ARG A 201 19.51 -2.07 17.29
C ARG A 201 20.08 -3.10 18.26
N ASN A 202 19.26 -4.08 18.65
CA ASN A 202 19.62 -5.07 19.66
C ASN A 202 20.48 -6.23 19.11
N LEU A 203 20.70 -6.26 17.79
CA LEU A 203 21.55 -7.25 17.12
C LEU A 203 22.88 -6.66 16.64
N LYS A 204 23.15 -5.37 16.93
CA LYS A 204 24.49 -4.81 16.77
C LYS A 204 25.38 -5.35 17.87
N ASP A 205 26.48 -5.98 17.46
CA ASP A 205 27.56 -6.31 18.38
C ASP A 205 28.06 -4.99 18.99
N ASN A 206 27.96 -4.88 20.33
CA ASN A 206 28.62 -3.80 21.05
C ASN A 206 30.12 -4.08 21.05
N LEU A 207 30.80 -3.60 20.01
CA LEU A 207 32.26 -3.49 19.99
C LEU A 207 32.69 -2.20 20.71
#